data_329e6cba512e307ddda7f27d28e1a0c4
#
_entry.id   329e6cba512e307ddda7f27d28e1a0c4
#
_cell.length_a   1.000
_cell.length_b   1.000
_cell.length_c   1.000
_cell.angle_alpha   90.00
_cell.angle_beta   90.00
_cell.angle_gamma   90.00
#
_symmetry.space_group_name_H-M   'P 1'
#
loop_
_entity.id
_entity.type
_entity.pdbx_description
1 polymer ?
#
loop_
_entity_poly.entity_id
_entity_poly.type
_entity_poly.pdbx_seq_one_letter_code
_entity_poly.pdbx_strand_id
1 'polypeptide(L)'
;IPVTVRVIEVQQSSAELIVGSQGKVQPAVTANISAAVAGPVSWINPQMEAGGFVEEGEPLVRLDTSDFETMQARSSASMRQAKAEADHAGREYGRMKELAVDRLASESQLQDAQRLAEVTSARLADAVANLEQADLDLARAEIKAPFNAIINSREVELGQYVNRAQSIGVLYGAGEVEVRVPLAIRQLGFLDIPLGLR
;
A
#
# COMPACT_ATOMS: atom_id res chain seq x y z
N ILE A 1 35.56 -56.98 61.52
CA ILE A 1 36.05 -56.75 60.15
C ILE A 1 35.69 -55.33 59.78
N PRO A 2 36.69 -54.40 59.57
CA PRO A 2 36.31 -53.07 59.12
C PRO A 2 35.77 -53.09 57.67
N VAL A 3 34.62 -52.47 57.47
CA VAL A 3 34.05 -52.30 56.14
C VAL A 3 34.70 -51.06 55.52
N THR A 4 35.40 -51.26 54.42
CA THR A 4 35.96 -50.16 53.64
C THR A 4 34.87 -49.56 52.78
N VAL A 5 34.53 -48.28 53.00
CA VAL A 5 33.56 -47.53 52.18
C VAL A 5 34.32 -46.49 51.35
N ARG A 6 33.93 -46.35 50.11
CA ARG A 6 34.46 -45.33 49.21
C ARG A 6 33.56 -44.07 49.35
N VAL A 7 34.12 -42.99 49.83
CA VAL A 7 33.42 -41.73 49.96
C VAL A 7 33.90 -40.78 48.85
N ILE A 8 32.96 -40.05 48.23
CA ILE A 8 33.23 -38.98 47.33
C ILE A 8 32.82 -37.68 48.00
N GLU A 9 33.72 -36.75 48.13
CA GLU A 9 33.45 -35.42 48.62
C GLU A 9 32.73 -34.64 47.55
N VAL A 10 31.48 -34.21 47.79
CA VAL A 10 30.68 -33.43 46.86
C VAL A 10 31.06 -31.95 47.04
N GLN A 11 31.70 -31.39 46.03
CA GLN A 11 31.96 -29.94 45.99
C GLN A 11 30.85 -29.26 45.17
N GLN A 12 30.34 -28.14 45.68
CA GLN A 12 29.38 -27.31 45.00
C GLN A 12 30.07 -26.57 43.85
N SER A 13 29.71 -26.89 42.61
CA SER A 13 30.20 -26.22 41.43
C SER A 13 29.02 -25.72 40.61
N SER A 14 29.16 -24.55 39.99
CA SER A 14 28.23 -24.08 38.99
C SER A 14 28.40 -24.86 37.69
N ALA A 15 27.35 -25.46 37.21
CA ALA A 15 27.30 -26.11 35.89
C ALA A 15 26.55 -25.24 34.91
N GLU A 16 27.14 -24.95 33.76
CA GLU A 16 26.46 -24.32 32.66
C GLU A 16 25.63 -25.38 31.92
N LEU A 17 24.31 -25.17 31.90
CA LEU A 17 23.37 -26.05 31.19
C LEU A 17 23.15 -25.51 29.80
N ILE A 18 23.55 -26.22 28.78
CA ILE A 18 23.32 -25.85 27.37
C ILE A 18 22.05 -26.53 26.88
N VAL A 19 21.08 -25.70 26.43
CA VAL A 19 19.85 -26.17 25.78
C VAL A 19 20.04 -26.04 24.26
N GLY A 20 20.21 -27.18 23.59
CA GLY A 20 20.30 -27.25 22.14
C GLY A 20 18.88 -27.33 21.51
N SER A 21 18.61 -26.52 20.53
CA SER A 21 17.40 -26.62 19.69
C SER A 21 17.70 -26.23 18.25
N GLN A 22 16.83 -26.64 17.32
CA GLN A 22 16.92 -26.29 15.91
C GLN A 22 15.72 -25.40 15.56
N GLY A 23 15.98 -24.25 14.94
CA GLY A 23 14.96 -23.30 14.53
C GLY A 23 14.83 -23.22 13.02
N LYS A 24 13.62 -22.83 12.54
CA LYS A 24 13.38 -22.46 11.15
C LYS A 24 13.48 -20.96 11.01
N VAL A 25 14.36 -20.49 10.12
CA VAL A 25 14.47 -19.08 9.73
C VAL A 25 13.31 -18.75 8.76
N GLN A 26 12.61 -17.67 9.03
CA GLN A 26 11.52 -17.17 8.21
C GLN A 26 11.66 -15.66 8.05
N PRO A 27 11.22 -15.06 6.93
CA PRO A 27 11.18 -13.61 6.82
C PRO A 27 10.20 -13.04 7.86
N ALA A 28 10.57 -11.93 8.50
CA ALA A 28 9.68 -11.23 9.45
C ALA A 28 8.47 -10.62 8.73
N VAL A 29 8.66 -10.16 7.48
CA VAL A 29 7.61 -9.57 6.65
C VAL A 29 7.48 -10.36 5.36
N THR A 30 6.24 -10.73 5.03
CA THR A 30 5.86 -11.34 3.74
C THR A 30 4.72 -10.53 3.15
N ALA A 31 4.86 -10.09 1.90
CA ALA A 31 3.81 -9.37 1.18
C ALA A 31 3.46 -10.10 -0.12
N ASN A 32 2.16 -10.30 -0.34
CA ASN A 32 1.63 -10.70 -1.64
C ASN A 32 1.26 -9.43 -2.40
N ILE A 33 1.97 -9.15 -3.48
CA ILE A 33 1.73 -7.98 -4.33
C ILE A 33 0.66 -8.33 -5.35
N SER A 34 -0.36 -7.50 -5.44
CA SER A 34 -1.47 -7.68 -6.37
C SER A 34 -1.71 -6.43 -7.21
N ALA A 35 -2.26 -6.62 -8.41
CA ALA A 35 -2.64 -5.53 -9.30
C ALA A 35 -3.83 -4.75 -8.70
N ALA A 36 -3.70 -3.44 -8.57
CA ALA A 36 -4.78 -2.56 -8.12
C ALA A 36 -5.73 -2.18 -9.26
N VAL A 37 -5.24 -2.21 -10.51
CA VAL A 37 -6.00 -1.97 -11.75
C VAL A 37 -5.80 -3.14 -12.72
N ALA A 38 -6.70 -3.29 -13.68
CA ALA A 38 -6.62 -4.35 -14.69
C ALA A 38 -5.99 -3.83 -15.98
N GLY A 39 -5.17 -4.66 -16.63
CA GLY A 39 -4.55 -4.31 -17.90
C GLY A 39 -3.50 -5.32 -18.36
N PRO A 40 -3.00 -5.23 -19.58
CA PRO A 40 -1.90 -6.06 -20.05
C PRO A 40 -0.56 -5.61 -19.46
N VAL A 41 0.29 -6.57 -19.11
CA VAL A 41 1.65 -6.32 -18.61
C VAL A 41 2.53 -5.86 -19.78
N SER A 42 3.03 -4.63 -19.72
CA SER A 42 3.91 -4.04 -20.73
C SER A 42 5.39 -4.15 -20.40
N TRP A 43 5.72 -4.26 -19.12
CA TRP A 43 7.10 -4.38 -18.65
C TRP A 43 7.18 -5.08 -17.29
N ILE A 44 8.25 -5.85 -17.10
CA ILE A 44 8.58 -6.53 -15.85
C ILE A 44 10.02 -6.20 -15.49
N ASN A 45 10.28 -5.88 -14.23
CA ASN A 45 11.63 -5.64 -13.73
C ASN A 45 12.48 -6.92 -13.90
N PRO A 46 13.68 -6.83 -14.50
CA PRO A 46 14.59 -7.98 -14.62
C PRO A 46 14.96 -8.63 -13.27
N GLN A 47 14.92 -7.85 -12.17
CA GLN A 47 15.15 -8.35 -10.81
C GLN A 47 13.95 -9.11 -10.23
N MET A 48 12.79 -9.10 -10.92
CA MET A 48 11.57 -9.78 -10.44
C MET A 48 11.61 -11.29 -10.75
N GLU A 49 12.67 -11.95 -10.28
CA GLU A 49 12.86 -13.40 -10.30
C GLU A 49 13.17 -13.90 -8.89
N ALA A 50 12.93 -15.19 -8.64
CA ALA A 50 13.16 -15.77 -7.32
C ALA A 50 14.63 -15.55 -6.86
N GLY A 51 14.79 -14.89 -5.71
CA GLY A 51 16.07 -14.48 -5.15
C GLY A 51 16.55 -13.09 -5.58
N GLY A 52 15.88 -12.42 -6.50
CA GLY A 52 16.20 -11.03 -6.87
C GLY A 52 15.95 -10.06 -5.72
N PHE A 53 16.74 -9.00 -5.64
CA PHE A 53 16.59 -7.94 -4.65
C PHE A 53 16.05 -6.68 -5.32
N VAL A 54 15.11 -6.01 -4.65
CA VAL A 54 14.50 -4.75 -5.08
C VAL A 54 14.44 -3.77 -3.92
N GLU A 55 14.60 -2.48 -4.23
CA GLU A 55 14.50 -1.40 -3.26
C GLU A 55 13.05 -0.91 -3.10
N GLU A 56 12.76 -0.29 -1.97
CA GLU A 56 11.48 0.39 -1.74
C GLU A 56 11.19 1.44 -2.82
N GLY A 57 9.97 1.42 -3.37
CA GLY A 57 9.55 2.32 -4.44
C GLY A 57 10.03 1.91 -5.84
N GLU A 58 10.89 0.91 -5.98
CA GLU A 58 11.33 0.41 -7.28
C GLU A 58 10.17 -0.24 -8.05
N PRO A 59 9.99 0.07 -9.35
CA PRO A 59 8.93 -0.53 -10.14
C PRO A 59 9.21 -2.02 -10.37
N LEU A 60 8.21 -2.84 -10.09
CA LEU A 60 8.24 -4.30 -10.28
C LEU A 60 7.60 -4.70 -11.61
N VAL A 61 6.42 -4.15 -11.89
CA VAL A 61 5.64 -4.42 -13.09
C VAL A 61 4.98 -3.12 -13.54
N ARG A 62 4.95 -2.88 -14.85
CA ARG A 62 4.14 -1.83 -15.46
C ARG A 62 3.09 -2.46 -16.37
N LEU A 63 1.88 -1.96 -16.24
CA LEU A 63 0.79 -2.26 -17.18
C LEU A 63 0.83 -1.28 -18.35
N ASP A 64 0.13 -1.59 -19.42
CA ASP A 64 -0.09 -0.64 -20.51
C ASP A 64 -0.93 0.54 -19.98
N THR A 65 -0.40 1.75 -20.16
CA THR A 65 -0.99 2.99 -19.63
C THR A 65 -1.91 3.70 -20.61
N SER A 66 -1.97 3.26 -21.89
CA SER A 66 -2.65 3.97 -22.98
C SER A 66 -4.11 4.30 -22.69
N ASP A 67 -4.87 3.34 -22.11
CA ASP A 67 -6.26 3.53 -21.75
C ASP A 67 -6.42 4.48 -20.56
N PHE A 68 -5.52 4.37 -19.56
CA PHE A 68 -5.51 5.23 -18.37
C PHE A 68 -5.17 6.68 -18.72
N GLU A 69 -4.17 6.90 -19.58
CA GLU A 69 -3.78 8.22 -20.09
C GLU A 69 -4.95 8.88 -20.87
N THR A 70 -5.64 8.09 -21.68
CA THR A 70 -6.81 8.55 -22.41
C THR A 70 -7.94 8.93 -21.46
N MET A 71 -8.20 8.15 -20.43
CA MET A 71 -9.22 8.44 -19.40
C MET A 71 -8.85 9.70 -18.61
N GLN A 72 -7.59 9.84 -18.20
CA GLN A 72 -7.08 11.04 -17.53
C GLN A 72 -7.28 12.29 -18.40
N ALA A 73 -6.91 12.21 -19.69
CA ALA A 73 -7.07 13.34 -20.62
C ALA A 73 -8.53 13.76 -20.78
N ARG A 74 -9.46 12.80 -20.84
CA ARG A 74 -10.91 13.05 -20.91
C ARG A 74 -11.43 13.69 -19.63
N SER A 75 -11.05 13.13 -18.46
CA SER A 75 -11.46 13.67 -17.14
C SER A 75 -10.90 15.08 -16.92
N SER A 76 -9.65 15.34 -17.35
CA SER A 76 -9.04 16.67 -17.32
C SER A 76 -9.78 17.69 -18.20
N ALA A 77 -10.21 17.27 -19.39
CA ALA A 77 -11.02 18.13 -20.26
C ALA A 77 -12.39 18.44 -19.65
N SER A 78 -13.06 17.44 -19.07
CA SER A 78 -14.34 17.60 -18.36
C SER A 78 -14.23 18.54 -17.16
N MET A 79 -13.18 18.39 -16.35
CA MET A 79 -12.91 19.27 -15.21
C MET A 79 -12.71 20.72 -15.67
N ARG A 80 -11.95 20.96 -16.74
CA ARG A 80 -11.72 22.31 -17.28
C ARG A 80 -13.03 22.94 -17.78
N GLN A 81 -13.91 22.16 -18.42
CA GLN A 81 -15.23 22.60 -18.83
C GLN A 81 -16.10 22.98 -17.61
N ALA A 82 -16.23 22.06 -16.65
CA ALA A 82 -17.01 22.31 -15.44
C ALA A 82 -16.50 23.52 -14.65
N LYS A 83 -15.17 23.73 -14.61
CA LYS A 83 -14.55 24.90 -14.00
C LYS A 83 -14.96 26.19 -14.71
N ALA A 84 -14.94 26.23 -16.05
CA ALA A 84 -15.35 27.41 -16.80
C ALA A 84 -16.83 27.76 -16.57
N GLU A 85 -17.69 26.75 -16.49
CA GLU A 85 -19.13 26.90 -16.17
C GLU A 85 -19.33 27.44 -14.74
N ALA A 86 -18.64 26.85 -13.75
CA ALA A 86 -18.71 27.30 -12.36
C ALA A 86 -18.19 28.73 -12.19
N ASP A 87 -17.03 29.06 -12.81
CA ASP A 87 -16.47 30.41 -12.79
C ASP A 87 -17.41 31.44 -13.43
N HIS A 88 -18.09 31.06 -14.52
CA HIS A 88 -19.09 31.95 -15.15
C HIS A 88 -20.30 32.16 -14.23
N ALA A 89 -20.90 31.09 -13.71
CA ALA A 89 -22.06 31.17 -12.83
C ALA A 89 -21.74 31.92 -11.53
N GLY A 90 -20.54 31.73 -10.97
CA GLY A 90 -20.07 32.45 -9.78
C GLY A 90 -19.96 33.96 -10.01
N ARG A 91 -19.38 34.37 -11.16
CA ARG A 91 -19.34 35.80 -11.55
C ARG A 91 -20.74 36.37 -11.76
N GLU A 92 -21.64 35.64 -12.38
CA GLU A 92 -23.01 36.07 -12.61
C GLU A 92 -23.80 36.25 -11.29
N TYR A 93 -23.62 35.29 -10.35
CA TYR A 93 -24.19 35.40 -9.01
C TYR A 93 -23.64 36.63 -8.27
N GLY A 94 -22.29 36.86 -8.31
CA GLY A 94 -21.68 38.06 -7.73
C GLY A 94 -22.26 39.35 -8.29
N ARG A 95 -22.42 39.44 -9.62
CA ARG A 95 -23.04 40.57 -10.28
C ARG A 95 -24.49 40.78 -9.85
N MET A 96 -25.32 39.72 -9.82
CA MET A 96 -26.71 39.81 -9.38
C MET A 96 -26.85 40.26 -7.93
N LYS A 97 -25.90 39.80 -7.07
CA LYS A 97 -25.85 40.22 -5.67
C LYS A 97 -25.59 41.73 -5.52
N GLU A 98 -24.65 42.28 -6.30
CA GLU A 98 -24.39 43.72 -6.32
C GLU A 98 -25.62 44.52 -6.81
N LEU A 99 -26.24 44.11 -7.92
CA LEU A 99 -27.46 44.75 -8.44
C LEU A 99 -28.64 44.67 -7.48
N ALA A 100 -28.77 43.59 -6.70
CA ALA A 100 -29.81 43.44 -5.70
C ALA A 100 -29.62 44.43 -4.53
N VAL A 101 -28.41 44.76 -4.14
CA VAL A 101 -28.12 45.80 -3.14
C VAL A 101 -28.65 47.15 -3.61
N ASP A 102 -28.48 47.46 -4.90
CA ASP A 102 -28.95 48.71 -5.51
C ASP A 102 -30.44 48.63 -5.92
N ARG A 103 -31.16 47.57 -5.57
CA ARG A 103 -32.57 47.29 -5.96
C ARG A 103 -32.81 47.24 -7.49
N LEU A 104 -31.77 46.90 -8.25
CA LEU A 104 -31.82 46.78 -9.72
C LEU A 104 -32.04 45.35 -10.19
N ALA A 105 -32.00 44.36 -9.32
CA ALA A 105 -32.32 42.94 -9.58
C ALA A 105 -33.51 42.49 -8.71
N SER A 106 -34.33 41.59 -9.24
CA SER A 106 -35.39 40.96 -8.44
C SER A 106 -34.84 39.86 -7.55
N GLU A 107 -35.54 39.57 -6.46
CA GLU A 107 -35.17 38.46 -5.56
C GLU A 107 -35.13 37.12 -6.28
N SER A 108 -36.06 36.86 -7.21
CA SER A 108 -36.07 35.65 -8.05
C SER A 108 -34.82 35.53 -8.92
N GLN A 109 -34.35 36.63 -9.53
CA GLN A 109 -33.15 36.63 -10.35
C GLN A 109 -31.91 36.32 -9.51
N LEU A 110 -31.82 36.86 -8.28
CA LEU A 110 -30.75 36.55 -7.37
C LEU A 110 -30.75 35.07 -6.95
N GLN A 111 -31.92 34.53 -6.59
CA GLN A 111 -32.09 33.14 -6.20
C GLN A 111 -31.75 32.18 -7.35
N ASP A 112 -32.12 32.50 -8.59
CA ASP A 112 -31.79 31.70 -9.77
C ASP A 112 -30.29 31.69 -10.06
N ALA A 113 -29.62 32.83 -9.95
CA ALA A 113 -28.17 32.94 -10.12
C ALA A 113 -27.42 32.18 -9.01
N GLN A 114 -27.90 32.27 -7.76
CA GLN A 114 -27.36 31.52 -6.65
C GLN A 114 -27.45 30.01 -6.89
N ARG A 115 -28.65 29.53 -7.22
CA ARG A 115 -28.89 28.10 -7.51
C ARG A 115 -28.02 27.61 -8.65
N LEU A 116 -27.84 28.40 -9.73
CA LEU A 116 -26.97 28.02 -10.84
C LEU A 116 -25.52 27.94 -10.41
N ALA A 117 -25.02 28.89 -9.60
CA ALA A 117 -23.67 28.87 -9.05
C ALA A 117 -23.42 27.65 -8.16
N GLU A 118 -24.41 27.29 -7.31
CA GLU A 118 -24.31 26.09 -6.45
C GLU A 118 -24.30 24.80 -7.28
N VAL A 119 -25.16 24.66 -8.30
CA VAL A 119 -25.24 23.50 -9.18
C VAL A 119 -23.94 23.33 -9.98
N THR A 120 -23.41 24.40 -10.56
CA THR A 120 -22.18 24.34 -11.35
C THR A 120 -20.95 24.10 -10.46
N SER A 121 -20.92 24.61 -9.23
CA SER A 121 -19.89 24.30 -8.25
C SER A 121 -19.91 22.82 -7.87
N ALA A 122 -21.09 22.23 -7.67
CA ALA A 122 -21.21 20.79 -7.40
C ALA A 122 -20.74 19.93 -8.59
N ARG A 123 -21.05 20.35 -9.84
CA ARG A 123 -20.53 19.67 -11.04
C ARG A 123 -19.03 19.77 -11.17
N LEU A 124 -18.43 20.90 -10.81
CA LEU A 124 -16.98 21.03 -10.77
C LEU A 124 -16.36 20.07 -9.75
N ALA A 125 -16.93 19.97 -8.55
CA ALA A 125 -16.47 19.05 -7.53
C ALA A 125 -16.49 17.58 -8.01
N ASP A 126 -17.58 17.17 -8.69
CA ASP A 126 -17.68 15.84 -9.30
C ASP A 126 -16.61 15.62 -10.39
N ALA A 127 -16.42 16.60 -11.28
CA ALA A 127 -15.41 16.51 -12.33
C ALA A 127 -13.97 16.46 -11.79
N VAL A 128 -13.67 17.15 -10.68
CA VAL A 128 -12.38 17.06 -9.97
C VAL A 128 -12.19 15.67 -9.39
N ALA A 129 -13.19 15.11 -8.72
CA ALA A 129 -13.10 13.76 -8.17
C ALA A 129 -12.89 12.68 -9.26
N ASN A 130 -13.53 12.84 -10.42
CA ASN A 130 -13.34 11.95 -11.57
C ASN A 130 -11.92 12.05 -12.15
N LEU A 131 -11.32 13.24 -12.17
CA LEU A 131 -9.92 13.41 -12.57
C LEU A 131 -8.97 12.77 -11.56
N GLU A 132 -9.17 13.00 -10.27
CA GLU A 132 -8.37 12.37 -9.20
C GLU A 132 -8.41 10.84 -9.28
N GLN A 133 -9.58 10.26 -9.57
CA GLN A 133 -9.70 8.82 -9.76
C GLN A 133 -8.90 8.34 -10.97
N ALA A 134 -8.94 9.06 -12.09
CA ALA A 134 -8.18 8.71 -13.28
C ALA A 134 -6.66 8.82 -13.05
N ASP A 135 -6.21 9.84 -12.30
CA ASP A 135 -4.81 10.00 -11.90
C ASP A 135 -4.33 8.85 -11.00
N LEU A 136 -5.17 8.44 -10.03
CA LEU A 136 -4.88 7.30 -9.17
C LEU A 136 -4.80 5.98 -9.95
N ASP A 137 -5.70 5.76 -10.90
CA ASP A 137 -5.69 4.52 -11.69
C ASP A 137 -4.48 4.47 -12.64
N LEU A 138 -4.07 5.60 -13.21
CA LEU A 138 -2.82 5.72 -13.97
C LEU A 138 -1.59 5.44 -13.09
N ALA A 139 -1.53 6.03 -11.90
CA ALA A 139 -0.42 5.78 -10.96
C ALA A 139 -0.35 4.31 -10.51
N ARG A 140 -1.49 3.63 -10.37
CA ARG A 140 -1.60 2.22 -9.99
C ARG A 140 -1.25 1.24 -11.12
N ALA A 141 -1.14 1.73 -12.35
CA ALA A 141 -0.64 0.93 -13.47
C ALA A 141 0.87 0.62 -13.33
N GLU A 142 1.59 1.39 -12.52
CA GLU A 142 2.96 1.09 -12.11
C GLU A 142 2.96 0.46 -10.70
N ILE A 143 3.24 -0.84 -10.65
CA ILE A 143 3.26 -1.62 -9.40
C ILE A 143 4.68 -1.57 -8.83
N LYS A 144 4.84 -1.03 -7.60
CA LYS A 144 6.12 -0.79 -6.95
C LYS A 144 6.32 -1.66 -5.71
N ALA A 145 7.58 -1.86 -5.34
CA ALA A 145 7.94 -2.53 -4.09
C ALA A 145 7.55 -1.64 -2.89
N PRO A 146 6.80 -2.14 -1.91
CA PRO A 146 6.38 -1.36 -0.74
C PRO A 146 7.48 -1.23 0.33
N PHE A 147 8.55 -1.98 0.24
CA PHE A 147 9.73 -1.98 1.12
C PHE A 147 10.90 -2.68 0.40
N ASN A 148 12.10 -2.59 0.95
CA ASN A 148 13.27 -3.33 0.46
C ASN A 148 13.02 -4.84 0.59
N ALA A 149 13.00 -5.56 -0.52
CA ALA A 149 12.51 -6.92 -0.58
C ALA A 149 13.39 -7.86 -1.39
N ILE A 150 13.30 -9.15 -1.04
CA ILE A 150 13.76 -10.27 -1.85
C ILE A 150 12.53 -10.91 -2.49
N ILE A 151 12.59 -11.13 -3.80
CA ILE A 151 11.52 -11.76 -4.55
C ILE A 151 11.48 -13.26 -4.20
N ASN A 152 10.33 -13.73 -3.71
CA ASN A 152 10.11 -15.17 -3.51
C ASN A 152 9.58 -15.85 -4.78
N SER A 153 8.56 -15.26 -5.41
CA SER A 153 7.97 -15.77 -6.64
C SER A 153 7.39 -14.65 -7.49
N ARG A 154 7.44 -14.86 -8.80
CA ARG A 154 6.72 -14.08 -9.80
C ARG A 154 5.56 -14.92 -10.35
N GLU A 155 4.39 -14.30 -10.47
CA GLU A 155 3.15 -14.99 -10.88
C GLU A 155 2.54 -14.39 -12.17
N VAL A 156 3.29 -13.51 -12.86
CA VAL A 156 2.85 -12.86 -14.09
C VAL A 156 3.92 -12.90 -15.17
N GLU A 157 3.48 -12.86 -16.42
CA GLU A 157 4.33 -12.87 -17.60
C GLU A 157 4.11 -11.61 -18.45
N LEU A 158 5.14 -11.26 -19.23
CA LEU A 158 5.07 -10.14 -20.18
C LEU A 158 3.96 -10.39 -21.22
N GLY A 159 3.13 -9.37 -21.46
CA GLY A 159 1.98 -9.48 -22.36
C GLY A 159 0.74 -10.16 -21.76
N GLN A 160 0.84 -10.72 -20.57
CA GLN A 160 -0.32 -11.29 -19.87
C GLN A 160 -1.29 -10.19 -19.44
N TYR A 161 -2.60 -10.43 -19.60
CA TYR A 161 -3.62 -9.57 -19.04
C TYR A 161 -3.85 -9.93 -17.57
N VAL A 162 -3.74 -8.93 -16.68
CA VAL A 162 -4.00 -9.10 -15.24
C VAL A 162 -5.31 -8.41 -14.85
N ASN A 163 -6.02 -9.02 -13.91
CA ASN A 163 -7.24 -8.47 -13.34
C ASN A 163 -6.95 -7.74 -12.03
N ARG A 164 -7.89 -6.89 -11.59
CA ARG A 164 -7.82 -6.27 -10.26
C ARG A 164 -7.76 -7.36 -9.18
N ALA A 165 -6.90 -7.15 -8.16
CA ALA A 165 -6.61 -8.07 -7.07
C ALA A 165 -5.93 -9.39 -7.48
N GLN A 166 -5.53 -9.55 -8.75
CA GLN A 166 -4.72 -10.69 -9.18
C GLN A 166 -3.31 -10.57 -8.58
N SER A 167 -2.80 -11.69 -8.03
CA SER A 167 -1.43 -11.75 -7.52
C SER A 167 -0.41 -11.56 -8.64
N ILE A 168 0.59 -10.73 -8.36
CA ILE A 168 1.73 -10.44 -9.23
C ILE A 168 2.96 -11.23 -8.79
N GLY A 169 3.09 -11.45 -7.47
CA GLY A 169 4.19 -12.20 -6.88
C GLY A 169 4.26 -12.00 -5.36
N VAL A 170 5.15 -12.74 -4.74
CA VAL A 170 5.36 -12.73 -3.29
C VAL A 170 6.74 -12.16 -2.98
N LEU A 171 6.77 -11.21 -2.04
CA LEU A 171 7.98 -10.54 -1.56
C LEU A 171 8.25 -10.91 -0.11
N TYR A 172 9.52 -11.04 0.23
CA TYR A 172 10.03 -11.16 1.59
C TYR A 172 10.78 -9.88 1.97
N GLY A 173 10.51 -9.33 3.15
CA GLY A 173 11.27 -8.19 3.66
C GLY A 173 12.76 -8.56 3.83
N ALA A 174 13.63 -7.69 3.32
CA ALA A 174 15.09 -7.91 3.35
C ALA A 174 15.74 -7.49 4.67
N GLY A 175 15.01 -6.80 5.58
CA GLY A 175 15.59 -6.18 6.78
C GLY A 175 15.71 -7.12 7.98
N GLU A 176 14.67 -7.92 8.25
CA GLU A 176 14.57 -8.71 9.48
C GLU A 176 14.11 -10.14 9.19
N VAL A 177 14.66 -11.06 9.97
CA VAL A 177 14.26 -12.47 9.92
C VAL A 177 13.84 -12.93 11.32
N GLU A 178 12.86 -13.80 11.38
CA GLU A 178 12.41 -14.48 12.59
C GLU A 178 12.94 -15.91 12.61
N VAL A 179 13.38 -16.35 13.78
CA VAL A 179 13.77 -17.75 13.99
C VAL A 179 12.79 -18.38 14.97
N ARG A 180 11.98 -19.31 14.49
CA ARG A 180 11.07 -20.09 15.36
C ARG A 180 11.79 -21.30 15.87
N VAL A 181 12.04 -21.30 17.19
CA VAL A 181 12.77 -22.35 17.88
C VAL A 181 11.79 -23.11 18.78
N PRO A 182 11.48 -24.39 18.49
CA PRO A 182 10.67 -25.21 19.39
C PRO A 182 11.49 -25.62 20.61
N LEU A 183 11.01 -25.30 21.81
CA LEU A 183 11.63 -25.69 23.07
C LEU A 183 10.72 -26.69 23.80
N ALA A 184 11.30 -27.78 24.34
CA ALA A 184 10.56 -28.68 25.20
C ALA A 184 10.25 -27.97 26.54
N ILE A 185 8.99 -28.12 27.03
CA ILE A 185 8.53 -27.47 28.27
C ILE A 185 9.47 -27.72 29.46
N ARG A 186 10.03 -28.91 29.56
CA ARG A 186 10.98 -29.28 30.62
C ARG A 186 12.31 -28.52 30.54
N GLN A 187 12.65 -27.91 29.41
CA GLN A 187 13.91 -27.13 29.21
C GLN A 187 13.68 -25.64 29.50
N LEU A 188 12.42 -25.18 29.54
CA LEU A 188 12.07 -23.79 29.83
C LEU A 188 12.52 -23.36 31.25
N GLY A 189 12.56 -24.29 32.21
CA GLY A 189 13.02 -24.00 33.56
C GLY A 189 14.51 -23.66 33.70
N PHE A 190 15.32 -23.90 32.64
CA PHE A 190 16.74 -23.61 32.60
C PHE A 190 17.08 -22.36 31.80
N LEU A 191 16.07 -21.68 31.22
CA LEU A 191 16.25 -20.52 30.38
C LEU A 191 15.58 -19.30 31.02
N ASP A 192 16.33 -18.21 31.13
CA ASP A 192 15.76 -16.91 31.49
C ASP A 192 15.20 -16.26 30.24
N ILE A 193 13.94 -16.61 29.91
CA ILE A 193 13.25 -16.07 28.75
C ILE A 193 12.44 -14.84 29.20
N PRO A 194 12.70 -13.65 28.65
CA PRO A 194 11.86 -12.50 28.92
C PRO A 194 10.47 -12.76 28.30
N LEU A 195 9.53 -13.26 29.11
CA LEU A 195 8.12 -13.42 28.74
C LEU A 195 7.48 -12.03 28.67
N GLY A 196 7.90 -11.24 27.70
CA GLY A 196 7.26 -9.99 27.35
C GLY A 196 5.91 -10.29 26.72
N LEU A 197 4.85 -10.21 27.50
CA LEU A 197 3.49 -10.05 27.00
C LEU A 197 3.44 -8.69 26.27
N ARG A 198 3.44 -8.72 24.92
CA ARG A 198 3.03 -7.59 24.09
C ARG A 198 1.56 -7.71 23.76
#